data_97844789501682bcc92450dee6ba4b0e
#
_entry.id   97844789501682bcc92450dee6ba4b0e
#
_cell.length_a   1.000
_cell.length_b   1.000
_cell.length_c   1.000
_cell.angle_alpha   90.00
_cell.angle_beta   90.00
_cell.angle_gamma   90.00
#
_symmetry.space_group_name_H-M   'P 1'
#
loop_
_entity.id
_entity.type
_entity.pdbx_description
1 polymer ?
#
loop_
_entity_poly.entity_id
_entity_poly.type
_entity_poly.pdbx_seq_one_letter_code
_entity_poly.pdbx_strand_id
1 'polypeptide(L)'
;MKRLLVFCLLAGIGVAGYVMLNRPAGAITLVGAKAFAMADGPSMFMVTLTIENDGPPDVLVDVASPKAGMMHLMNPQHGDREIIVPGQGHGMLAMDGAHAMMRLPDFAEGSFVPLTLTFANAGAVTTRLQHAGSSTMSHDPDDGVSVQPAPRVTLNAVDAPSTDGVALRVEVENFSFHRAADDAAHVAGQGHAHLYLNGLKLGRLYEPAFDIGPVPAGRHILEVALNTNDHRPYLDSAGLPVAAQLTLDLQD
;
A
#
# COMPACT_ATOMS: atom_id res chain seq x y z
N MET A 1 21.92 -38.17 35.55
CA MET A 1 22.29 -37.19 34.52
C MET A 1 21.78 -37.53 33.12
N LYS A 2 22.04 -38.71 32.56
CA LYS A 2 21.60 -39.08 31.19
C LYS A 2 20.07 -39.01 30.99
N ARG A 3 19.23 -39.41 31.97
CA ARG A 3 17.75 -39.36 31.86
C ARG A 3 17.19 -37.94 31.90
N LEU A 4 17.83 -37.03 32.62
CA LEU A 4 17.43 -35.62 32.68
C LEU A 4 17.73 -34.89 31.35
N LEU A 5 18.87 -35.20 30.72
CA LEU A 5 19.28 -34.67 29.43
C LEU A 5 18.32 -35.11 28.29
N VAL A 6 17.86 -36.37 28.30
CA VAL A 6 16.89 -36.88 27.34
C VAL A 6 15.52 -36.19 27.52
N PHE A 7 15.10 -35.94 28.77
CA PHE A 7 13.84 -35.26 29.05
C PHE A 7 13.85 -33.77 28.59
N CYS A 8 14.96 -33.06 28.79
CA CYS A 8 15.14 -31.69 28.30
C CYS A 8 15.20 -31.65 26.77
N LEU A 9 15.80 -32.62 26.11
CA LEU A 9 15.86 -32.71 24.65
C LEU A 9 14.45 -32.95 24.05
N LEU A 10 13.69 -33.89 24.63
CA LEU A 10 12.31 -34.17 24.18
C LEU A 10 11.36 -33.01 24.44
N ALA A 11 11.51 -32.32 25.58
CA ALA A 11 10.74 -31.10 25.87
C ALA A 11 11.10 -29.98 24.89
N GLY A 12 12.38 -29.80 24.56
CA GLY A 12 12.83 -28.82 23.56
C GLY A 12 12.28 -29.10 22.16
N ILE A 13 12.27 -30.37 21.73
CA ILE A 13 11.68 -30.78 20.45
C ILE A 13 10.16 -30.59 20.45
N GLY A 14 9.49 -30.89 21.57
CA GLY A 14 8.04 -30.68 21.74
C GLY A 14 7.64 -29.21 21.65
N VAL A 15 8.39 -28.32 22.30
CA VAL A 15 8.15 -26.86 22.23
C VAL A 15 8.45 -26.32 20.83
N ALA A 16 9.56 -26.73 20.21
CA ALA A 16 9.88 -26.32 18.84
C ALA A 16 8.85 -26.82 17.84
N GLY A 17 8.38 -28.06 17.99
CA GLY A 17 7.30 -28.64 17.18
C GLY A 17 5.97 -27.93 17.39
N TYR A 18 5.61 -27.59 18.64
CA TYR A 18 4.41 -26.84 18.96
C TYR A 18 4.44 -25.43 18.36
N VAL A 19 5.58 -24.72 18.47
CA VAL A 19 5.75 -23.38 17.87
C VAL A 19 5.71 -23.44 16.34
N MET A 20 6.29 -24.50 15.71
CA MET A 20 6.18 -24.67 14.25
C MET A 20 4.78 -25.03 13.77
N LEU A 21 4.04 -25.86 14.52
CA LEU A 21 2.68 -26.28 14.17
C LEU A 21 1.63 -25.19 14.46
N ASN A 22 1.89 -24.32 15.43
CA ASN A 22 1.01 -23.20 15.79
C ASN A 22 1.56 -21.84 15.33
N ARG A 23 2.45 -21.81 14.32
CA ARG A 23 2.66 -20.55 13.60
C ARG A 23 1.30 -20.13 13.05
N PRO A 24 0.79 -18.94 13.39
CA PRO A 24 -0.43 -18.47 12.75
C PRO A 24 -0.21 -18.58 11.23
N ALA A 25 -1.12 -19.21 10.54
CA ALA A 25 -1.15 -19.23 9.08
C ALA A 25 -0.96 -17.77 8.64
N GLY A 26 0.01 -17.52 7.79
CA GLY A 26 0.65 -16.23 7.56
C GLY A 26 -0.33 -15.07 7.65
N ALA A 27 -0.07 -14.18 8.61
CA ALA A 27 -0.90 -13.01 8.84
C ALA A 27 -1.00 -12.11 7.59
N ILE A 28 -0.10 -12.30 6.60
CA ILE A 28 -0.04 -11.51 5.37
C ILE A 28 -0.46 -12.36 4.16
N THR A 29 -1.41 -11.82 3.40
CA THR A 29 -1.88 -12.36 2.12
C THR A 29 -1.63 -11.34 1.00
N LEU A 30 -1.16 -11.80 -0.17
CA LEU A 30 -0.91 -10.98 -1.35
C LEU A 30 -1.98 -11.22 -2.39
N VAL A 31 -2.70 -10.17 -2.79
CA VAL A 31 -3.87 -10.25 -3.66
C VAL A 31 -3.68 -9.42 -4.91
N GLY A 32 -4.12 -9.94 -6.07
CA GLY A 32 -4.23 -9.18 -7.31
C GLY A 32 -2.91 -8.67 -7.89
N ALA A 33 -1.80 -9.42 -7.72
CA ALA A 33 -0.49 -8.99 -8.20
C ALA A 33 -0.47 -8.89 -9.73
N LYS A 34 -0.22 -7.66 -10.23
CA LYS A 34 -0.19 -7.30 -11.65
C LYS A 34 1.10 -6.56 -12.00
N ALA A 35 1.64 -6.86 -13.18
CA ALA A 35 2.74 -6.14 -13.79
C ALA A 35 2.23 -5.40 -15.03
N PHE A 36 2.43 -4.10 -15.08
CA PHE A 36 2.06 -3.26 -16.21
C PHE A 36 3.31 -2.81 -16.95
N ALA A 37 3.33 -3.04 -18.26
CA ALA A 37 4.44 -2.62 -19.12
C ALA A 37 4.53 -1.08 -19.14
N MET A 38 5.76 -0.57 -19.00
CA MET A 38 6.04 0.86 -19.08
C MET A 38 6.21 1.29 -20.55
N ALA A 39 5.69 2.47 -20.88
CA ALA A 39 5.76 3.00 -22.26
C ALA A 39 7.20 3.16 -22.76
N ASP A 40 8.11 3.57 -21.87
CA ASP A 40 9.51 3.90 -22.21
C ASP A 40 10.46 2.69 -22.19
N GLY A 41 9.95 1.47 -21.93
CA GLY A 41 10.80 0.29 -21.87
C GLY A 41 10.02 -1.02 -21.91
N PRO A 42 9.99 -1.71 -23.05
CA PRO A 42 9.16 -2.92 -23.23
C PRO A 42 9.51 -4.09 -22.31
N SER A 43 10.67 -4.02 -21.63
CA SER A 43 11.10 -4.99 -20.61
C SER A 43 10.99 -4.47 -19.18
N MET A 44 10.48 -3.25 -19.00
CA MET A 44 10.28 -2.64 -17.68
C MET A 44 8.80 -2.69 -17.31
N PHE A 45 8.55 -3.10 -16.07
CA PHE A 45 7.20 -3.27 -15.56
C PHE A 45 7.07 -2.58 -14.21
N MET A 46 5.96 -1.89 -14.00
CA MET A 46 5.51 -1.48 -12.69
C MET A 46 4.63 -2.59 -12.10
N VAL A 47 4.93 -2.96 -10.86
CA VAL A 47 4.23 -4.03 -10.15
C VAL A 47 3.34 -3.45 -9.07
N THR A 48 2.08 -3.83 -9.10
CA THR A 48 1.05 -3.43 -8.14
C THR A 48 0.38 -4.65 -7.52
N LEU A 49 -0.04 -4.55 -6.27
CA LEU A 49 -0.80 -5.58 -5.56
C LEU A 49 -1.38 -5.03 -4.26
N THR A 50 -2.33 -5.75 -3.69
CA THR A 50 -2.82 -5.51 -2.32
C THR A 50 -2.11 -6.46 -1.35
N ILE A 51 -1.69 -5.91 -0.22
CA ILE A 51 -1.13 -6.62 0.93
C ILE A 51 -2.20 -6.57 2.02
N GLU A 52 -2.82 -7.70 2.33
CA GLU A 52 -3.76 -7.85 3.45
C GLU A 52 -2.97 -8.33 4.66
N ASN A 53 -3.14 -7.70 5.82
CA ASN A 53 -2.45 -8.05 7.05
C ASN A 53 -3.45 -8.23 8.20
N ASP A 54 -3.75 -9.48 8.53
CA ASP A 54 -4.62 -9.88 9.65
C ASP A 54 -3.87 -9.93 11.00
N GLY A 55 -2.56 -9.66 10.99
CA GLY A 55 -1.69 -9.70 12.15
C GLY A 55 -1.33 -8.32 12.71
N PRO A 56 -0.24 -8.23 13.50
CA PRO A 56 0.34 -6.97 13.93
C PRO A 56 0.95 -6.21 12.74
N PRO A 57 1.27 -4.91 12.89
CA PRO A 57 1.93 -4.15 11.84
C PRO A 57 3.27 -4.78 11.43
N ASP A 58 3.60 -4.69 10.15
CA ASP A 58 4.86 -5.23 9.61
C ASP A 58 5.48 -4.24 8.62
N VAL A 59 6.73 -4.47 8.26
CA VAL A 59 7.49 -3.64 7.33
C VAL A 59 7.84 -4.47 6.10
N LEU A 60 7.45 -4.00 4.92
CA LEU A 60 7.90 -4.57 3.66
C LEU A 60 9.33 -4.10 3.39
N VAL A 61 10.27 -5.05 3.37
CA VAL A 61 11.72 -4.77 3.26
C VAL A 61 12.32 -5.13 1.92
N ASP A 62 11.71 -6.07 1.17
CA ASP A 62 12.26 -6.50 -0.12
C ASP A 62 11.19 -7.08 -1.04
N VAL A 63 11.48 -7.06 -2.33
CA VAL A 63 10.66 -7.66 -3.39
C VAL A 63 11.55 -8.37 -4.39
N ALA A 64 11.20 -9.60 -4.76
CA ALA A 64 11.99 -10.41 -5.66
C ALA A 64 11.14 -11.29 -6.58
N SER A 65 11.69 -11.60 -7.74
CA SER A 65 11.20 -12.67 -8.62
C SER A 65 12.39 -13.43 -9.20
N PRO A 66 12.41 -14.77 -9.14
CA PRO A 66 13.54 -15.57 -9.67
C PRO A 66 13.64 -15.49 -11.20
N LYS A 67 12.65 -14.92 -11.87
CA LYS A 67 12.63 -14.71 -13.34
C LYS A 67 13.10 -13.31 -13.74
N ALA A 68 13.04 -12.34 -12.83
CA ALA A 68 13.43 -10.95 -13.12
C ALA A 68 14.96 -10.79 -13.07
N GLY A 69 15.51 -10.01 -13.99
CA GLY A 69 16.91 -9.61 -13.96
C GLY A 69 17.19 -8.52 -12.92
N MET A 70 16.18 -7.72 -12.57
CA MET A 70 16.21 -6.68 -11.56
C MET A 70 14.81 -6.46 -11.01
N MET A 71 14.70 -6.29 -9.71
CA MET A 71 13.46 -5.89 -9.05
C MET A 71 13.79 -5.07 -7.81
N HIS A 72 13.05 -3.98 -7.57
CA HIS A 72 13.24 -3.12 -6.42
C HIS A 72 11.97 -2.38 -6.04
N LEU A 73 11.87 -2.03 -4.77
CA LEU A 73 10.80 -1.18 -4.23
C LEU A 73 11.10 0.29 -4.55
N MET A 74 10.06 1.03 -4.86
CA MET A 74 10.09 2.48 -5.08
C MET A 74 9.06 3.13 -4.17
N ASN A 75 9.44 4.24 -3.54
CA ASN A 75 8.55 5.09 -2.75
C ASN A 75 8.79 6.57 -3.14
N PRO A 76 8.34 7.01 -4.32
CA PRO A 76 8.77 8.27 -4.94
C PRO A 76 8.48 9.51 -4.10
N GLN A 77 7.37 9.51 -3.35
CA GLN A 77 6.93 10.67 -2.57
C GLN A 77 7.59 10.74 -1.19
N HIS A 78 8.10 9.62 -0.70
CA HIS A 78 8.60 9.49 0.67
C HIS A 78 10.04 8.99 0.78
N GLY A 79 10.71 8.75 -0.36
CA GLY A 79 12.13 8.37 -0.43
C GLY A 79 12.43 7.08 0.35
N ASP A 80 13.41 7.15 1.27
CA ASP A 80 13.87 6.00 2.06
C ASP A 80 12.97 5.64 3.26
N ARG A 81 11.73 6.17 3.33
CA ARG A 81 10.82 5.78 4.41
C ARG A 81 10.42 4.34 4.27
N GLU A 82 10.36 3.67 5.41
CA GLU A 82 9.90 2.30 5.51
C GLU A 82 8.46 2.16 4.98
N ILE A 83 8.22 1.11 4.21
CA ILE A 83 6.88 0.76 3.74
C ILE A 83 6.20 -0.08 4.81
N ILE A 84 5.50 0.62 5.71
CA ILE A 84 4.78 0.02 6.84
C ILE A 84 3.40 -0.44 6.37
N VAL A 85 3.11 -1.71 6.59
CA VAL A 85 1.77 -2.28 6.40
C VAL A 85 1.08 -2.30 7.76
N PRO A 86 0.00 -1.53 7.97
CA PRO A 86 -0.70 -1.50 9.24
C PRO A 86 -1.23 -2.89 9.62
N GLY A 87 -1.30 -3.16 10.90
CA GLY A 87 -1.90 -4.39 11.41
C GLY A 87 -3.42 -4.37 11.26
N GLN A 88 -4.04 -5.55 11.16
CA GLN A 88 -5.49 -5.71 11.02
C GLN A 88 -6.09 -4.81 9.92
N GLY A 89 -5.35 -4.70 8.81
CA GLY A 89 -5.65 -3.78 7.73
C GLY A 89 -5.03 -4.23 6.42
N HIS A 90 -4.89 -3.28 5.52
CA HIS A 90 -4.26 -3.55 4.21
C HIS A 90 -3.44 -2.36 3.73
N GLY A 91 -2.56 -2.64 2.76
CA GLY A 91 -1.85 -1.63 1.99
C GLY A 91 -1.74 -2.06 0.54
N MET A 92 -1.52 -1.13 -0.35
CA MET A 92 -1.44 -1.38 -1.79
C MET A 92 -0.13 -0.84 -2.34
N LEU A 93 0.65 -1.70 -2.99
CA LEU A 93 1.61 -1.20 -3.96
C LEU A 93 0.81 -0.73 -5.17
N ALA A 94 0.89 0.56 -5.49
CA ALA A 94 0.04 1.23 -6.46
C ALA A 94 0.83 2.22 -7.31
N MET A 95 0.35 2.53 -8.50
CA MET A 95 1.02 3.43 -9.43
C MET A 95 1.21 4.84 -8.88
N ASP A 96 0.28 5.28 -8.05
CA ASP A 96 0.23 6.60 -7.41
C ASP A 96 0.83 6.63 -5.99
N GLY A 97 1.55 5.59 -5.59
CA GLY A 97 2.21 5.46 -4.29
C GLY A 97 3.46 4.60 -4.35
N ALA A 98 3.76 3.94 -3.23
CA ALA A 98 4.80 2.93 -3.21
C ALA A 98 4.46 1.79 -4.19
N HIS A 99 5.44 1.35 -4.95
CA HIS A 99 5.31 0.28 -5.94
C HIS A 99 6.61 -0.48 -6.12
N ALA A 100 6.62 -1.54 -6.91
CA ALA A 100 7.86 -2.20 -7.29
C ALA A 100 8.11 -2.03 -8.79
N MET A 101 9.38 -1.87 -9.15
CA MET A 101 9.84 -1.88 -10.53
C MET A 101 10.53 -3.19 -10.82
N MET A 102 10.22 -3.78 -11.98
CA MET A 102 10.77 -5.05 -12.42
C MET A 102 11.30 -4.94 -13.86
N ARG A 103 12.46 -5.54 -14.10
CA ARG A 103 12.97 -5.76 -15.45
C ARG A 103 12.89 -7.24 -15.79
N LEU A 104 12.08 -7.58 -16.79
CA LEU A 104 11.92 -8.95 -17.26
C LEU A 104 11.73 -8.97 -18.79
N PRO A 105 12.78 -9.28 -19.56
CA PRO A 105 12.65 -9.52 -21.01
C PRO A 105 11.71 -10.70 -21.28
N ASP A 106 11.02 -10.66 -22.42
CA ASP A 106 10.16 -11.74 -22.93
C ASP A 106 9.01 -12.17 -21.97
N PHE A 107 8.56 -11.27 -21.09
CA PHE A 107 7.38 -11.51 -20.27
C PHE A 107 6.11 -11.30 -21.10
N ALA A 108 5.53 -12.39 -21.58
CA ALA A 108 4.35 -12.34 -22.43
C ALA A 108 3.11 -11.89 -21.67
N GLU A 109 2.27 -11.05 -22.29
CA GLU A 109 0.99 -10.62 -21.72
C GLU A 109 0.10 -11.82 -21.36
N GLY A 110 -0.60 -11.74 -20.24
CA GLY A 110 -1.42 -12.82 -19.69
C GLY A 110 -0.64 -13.93 -18.99
N SER A 111 0.70 -13.99 -19.14
CA SER A 111 1.53 -14.98 -18.47
C SER A 111 1.79 -14.63 -16.99
N PHE A 112 2.34 -15.59 -16.23
CA PHE A 112 2.58 -15.48 -14.79
C PHE A 112 4.02 -15.84 -14.43
N VAL A 113 4.56 -15.12 -13.46
CA VAL A 113 5.84 -15.45 -12.80
C VAL A 113 5.68 -15.44 -11.28
N PRO A 114 6.54 -16.16 -10.54
CA PRO A 114 6.57 -16.06 -9.09
C PRO A 114 6.98 -14.66 -8.65
N LEU A 115 6.33 -14.15 -7.60
CA LEU A 115 6.65 -12.90 -6.92
C LEU A 115 6.75 -13.17 -5.43
N THR A 116 7.84 -12.75 -4.81
CA THR A 116 8.06 -12.86 -3.35
C THR A 116 8.23 -11.47 -2.78
N LEU A 117 7.44 -11.15 -1.76
CA LEU A 117 7.64 -10.00 -0.89
C LEU A 117 8.21 -10.49 0.43
N THR A 118 9.22 -9.80 0.95
CA THR A 118 9.84 -10.12 2.24
C THR A 118 9.46 -9.06 3.26
N PHE A 119 8.90 -9.49 4.38
CA PHE A 119 8.51 -8.66 5.50
C PHE A 119 9.44 -8.87 6.68
N ALA A 120 9.62 -7.85 7.50
CA ALA A 120 10.54 -7.89 8.65
C ALA A 120 10.18 -8.98 9.65
N ASN A 121 8.89 -9.18 9.94
CA ASN A 121 8.41 -10.15 10.93
C ASN A 121 7.77 -11.39 10.27
N ALA A 122 6.89 -11.23 9.30
CA ALA A 122 6.23 -12.35 8.63
C ALA A 122 7.16 -13.14 7.70
N GLY A 123 8.32 -12.57 7.33
CA GLY A 123 9.27 -13.19 6.41
C GLY A 123 8.79 -13.16 4.96
N ALA A 124 9.16 -14.19 4.19
CA ALA A 124 8.88 -14.25 2.75
C ALA A 124 7.47 -14.78 2.46
N VAL A 125 6.68 -14.01 1.73
CA VAL A 125 5.34 -14.37 1.25
C VAL A 125 5.35 -14.36 -0.28
N THR A 126 4.91 -15.44 -0.91
CA THR A 126 4.98 -15.62 -2.37
C THR A 126 3.59 -15.68 -2.99
N THR A 127 3.45 -15.05 -4.15
CA THR A 127 2.25 -15.07 -4.98
C THR A 127 2.61 -15.24 -6.47
N ARG A 128 1.61 -15.17 -7.34
CA ARG A 128 1.79 -15.20 -8.80
C ARG A 128 1.53 -13.80 -9.36
N LEU A 129 2.53 -13.25 -10.03
CA LEU A 129 2.47 -11.96 -10.73
C LEU A 129 2.02 -12.18 -12.16
N GLN A 130 0.91 -11.55 -12.55
CA GLN A 130 0.39 -11.59 -13.93
C GLN A 130 0.87 -10.38 -14.73
N HIS A 131 1.33 -10.59 -15.96
CA HIS A 131 1.48 -9.49 -16.91
C HIS A 131 0.09 -9.06 -17.39
N ALA A 132 -0.32 -7.85 -17.03
CA ALA A 132 -1.67 -7.31 -17.27
C ALA A 132 -1.73 -6.36 -18.49
N GLY A 133 -0.70 -6.38 -19.35
CA GLY A 133 -0.61 -5.46 -20.48
C GLY A 133 0.00 -4.12 -20.11
N SER A 134 -0.29 -3.09 -20.89
CA SER A 134 0.10 -1.71 -20.61
C SER A 134 -0.88 -1.06 -19.65
N SER A 135 -0.40 -0.15 -18.79
CA SER A 135 -1.30 0.66 -17.98
C SER A 135 -2.08 1.61 -18.89
N THR A 136 -3.40 1.64 -18.70
CA THR A 136 -4.27 2.67 -19.29
C THR A 136 -4.41 3.90 -18.40
N MET A 137 -3.92 3.83 -17.16
CA MET A 137 -3.90 4.98 -16.26
C MET A 137 -2.68 5.82 -16.57
N SER A 138 -2.92 7.03 -17.04
CA SER A 138 -1.91 8.09 -17.08
C SER A 138 -1.72 8.61 -15.66
N HIS A 139 -0.46 8.70 -15.23
CA HIS A 139 -0.08 9.44 -14.03
C HIS A 139 0.78 10.65 -14.43
N ASP A 140 0.47 11.19 -15.61
CA ASP A 140 1.05 12.45 -16.00
C ASP A 140 0.51 13.51 -15.03
N PRO A 141 1.37 14.23 -14.28
CA PRO A 141 0.94 15.35 -13.46
C PRO A 141 0.12 16.37 -14.24
N ASP A 142 0.30 16.43 -15.57
CA ASP A 142 -0.44 17.33 -16.46
C ASP A 142 -1.88 16.86 -16.74
N ASP A 143 -2.25 15.62 -16.39
CA ASP A 143 -3.61 15.09 -16.55
C ASP A 143 -4.57 15.49 -15.41
N GLY A 144 -4.14 16.29 -14.46
CA GLY A 144 -4.97 16.74 -13.35
C GLY A 144 -6.15 17.63 -13.78
N VAL A 145 -7.16 17.72 -12.94
CA VAL A 145 -8.41 18.45 -13.20
C VAL A 145 -8.54 19.66 -12.31
N SER A 146 -8.59 20.84 -12.91
CA SER A 146 -8.95 22.10 -12.23
C SER A 146 -10.43 22.41 -12.38
N VAL A 147 -11.10 22.72 -11.27
CA VAL A 147 -12.51 23.15 -11.25
C VAL A 147 -12.68 24.43 -10.43
N GLN A 148 -13.78 25.15 -10.64
CA GLN A 148 -14.07 26.38 -9.89
C GLN A 148 -15.45 26.25 -9.23
N PRO A 149 -15.57 26.53 -7.92
CA PRO A 149 -14.48 26.79 -6.97
C PRO A 149 -13.58 25.56 -6.76
N ALA A 150 -12.28 25.77 -6.54
CA ALA A 150 -11.34 24.69 -6.33
C ALA A 150 -11.68 23.91 -5.06
N PRO A 151 -11.62 22.56 -5.08
CA PRO A 151 -11.74 21.75 -3.87
C PRO A 151 -10.64 22.07 -2.87
N ARG A 152 -10.93 21.83 -1.59
CA ARG A 152 -9.95 21.86 -0.50
C ARG A 152 -10.14 20.64 0.37
N VAL A 153 -9.07 20.24 1.03
CA VAL A 153 -9.08 19.10 1.94
C VAL A 153 -8.22 19.40 3.17
N THR A 154 -8.67 18.94 4.33
CA THR A 154 -7.88 18.87 5.56
C THR A 154 -7.96 17.48 6.16
N LEU A 155 -6.91 17.06 6.85
CA LEU A 155 -6.79 15.75 7.49
C LEU A 155 -6.48 15.93 8.96
N ASN A 156 -7.31 15.37 9.84
CA ASN A 156 -7.17 15.48 11.28
C ASN A 156 -7.30 14.10 11.94
N ALA A 157 -6.58 13.88 13.05
CA ALA A 157 -6.89 12.79 13.94
C ALA A 157 -8.12 13.17 14.79
N VAL A 158 -9.03 12.22 15.01
CA VAL A 158 -10.26 12.44 15.81
C VAL A 158 -9.94 12.44 17.29
N ASP A 159 -9.10 11.48 17.71
CA ASP A 159 -8.65 11.28 19.09
C ASP A 159 -7.12 11.36 19.15
N ALA A 160 -6.54 11.23 20.37
CA ALA A 160 -5.10 11.11 20.51
C ALA A 160 -4.62 9.84 19.80
N PRO A 161 -3.76 9.97 18.77
CA PRO A 161 -3.29 8.82 18.01
C PRO A 161 -2.41 7.91 18.88
N SER A 162 -2.52 6.60 18.67
CA SER A 162 -1.74 5.60 19.39
C SER A 162 -1.24 4.50 18.45
N THR A 163 -0.36 3.64 18.96
CA THR A 163 0.12 2.47 18.21
C THR A 163 -0.97 1.41 17.98
N ASP A 164 -2.07 1.45 18.74
CA ASP A 164 -3.21 0.53 18.56
C ASP A 164 -4.12 0.90 17.37
N GLY A 165 -3.95 2.12 16.85
CA GLY A 165 -4.68 2.60 15.68
C GLY A 165 -4.91 4.10 15.71
N VAL A 166 -5.35 4.63 14.57
CA VAL A 166 -5.59 6.07 14.38
C VAL A 166 -6.93 6.29 13.70
N ALA A 167 -7.85 6.95 14.41
CA ALA A 167 -9.10 7.42 13.82
C ALA A 167 -8.88 8.78 13.14
N LEU A 168 -9.27 8.87 11.88
CA LEU A 168 -9.05 10.05 11.03
C LEU A 168 -10.36 10.66 10.58
N ARG A 169 -10.32 11.98 10.40
CA ARG A 169 -11.39 12.76 9.76
C ARG A 169 -10.81 13.58 8.62
N VAL A 170 -11.45 13.45 7.47
CA VAL A 170 -11.18 14.24 6.28
C VAL A 170 -12.30 15.27 6.12
N GLU A 171 -11.96 16.55 6.15
CA GLU A 171 -12.90 17.65 5.90
C GLU A 171 -12.64 18.20 4.50
N VAL A 172 -13.71 18.45 3.75
CA VAL A 172 -13.62 18.92 2.37
C VAL A 172 -14.48 20.14 2.15
N GLU A 173 -14.01 21.05 1.30
CA GLU A 173 -14.79 22.20 0.79
C GLU A 173 -14.86 22.09 -0.72
N ASN A 174 -16.01 22.49 -1.29
CA ASN A 174 -16.28 22.45 -2.74
C ASN A 174 -16.09 21.05 -3.36
N PHE A 175 -16.28 20.01 -2.55
CA PHE A 175 -16.12 18.62 -2.93
C PHE A 175 -17.14 17.75 -2.21
N SER A 176 -17.59 16.70 -2.86
CA SER A 176 -18.43 15.66 -2.27
C SER A 176 -17.91 14.27 -2.59
N PHE A 177 -17.79 13.44 -1.55
CA PHE A 177 -17.47 12.05 -1.73
C PHE A 177 -18.57 11.34 -2.51
N HIS A 178 -18.16 10.61 -3.55
CA HIS A 178 -19.09 9.87 -4.40
C HIS A 178 -18.45 8.55 -4.83
N ARG A 179 -19.15 7.44 -4.57
CA ARG A 179 -18.74 6.12 -5.07
C ARG A 179 -19.36 5.91 -6.44
N ALA A 180 -18.56 6.07 -7.47
CA ALA A 180 -18.93 5.80 -8.85
C ALA A 180 -18.34 4.47 -9.35
N ALA A 181 -18.79 3.99 -10.51
CA ALA A 181 -18.09 2.94 -11.23
C ALA A 181 -16.71 3.43 -11.68
N ASP A 182 -15.74 2.51 -11.82
CA ASP A 182 -14.34 2.85 -12.14
C ASP A 182 -14.16 3.56 -13.50
N ASP A 183 -15.14 3.43 -14.41
CA ASP A 183 -15.21 4.07 -15.72
C ASP A 183 -16.17 5.26 -15.79
N ALA A 184 -16.70 5.72 -14.64
CA ALA A 184 -17.64 6.82 -14.59
C ALA A 184 -16.97 8.12 -15.00
N ALA A 185 -17.65 8.88 -15.84
CA ALA A 185 -17.19 10.18 -16.28
C ALA A 185 -16.99 11.16 -15.11
N HIS A 186 -16.05 12.08 -15.28
CA HIS A 186 -15.81 13.16 -14.35
C HIS A 186 -17.06 14.02 -14.12
N VAL A 187 -17.34 14.32 -12.86
CA VAL A 187 -18.32 15.31 -12.43
C VAL A 187 -17.61 16.31 -11.53
N ALA A 188 -17.67 17.60 -11.87
CA ALA A 188 -16.97 18.65 -11.14
C ALA A 188 -17.33 18.67 -9.65
N GLY A 189 -16.32 18.69 -8.78
CA GLY A 189 -16.48 18.68 -7.33
C GLY A 189 -16.96 17.35 -6.75
N GLN A 190 -16.91 16.25 -7.50
CA GLN A 190 -17.25 14.91 -7.03
C GLN A 190 -16.11 13.94 -7.26
N GLY A 191 -15.99 12.95 -6.37
CA GLY A 191 -14.99 11.91 -6.50
C GLY A 191 -14.72 11.16 -5.18
N HIS A 192 -13.49 10.74 -5.02
CA HIS A 192 -13.01 10.03 -3.83
C HIS A 192 -11.66 10.61 -3.39
N ALA A 193 -11.20 10.22 -2.22
CA ALA A 193 -9.85 10.52 -1.81
C ALA A 193 -9.00 9.25 -1.80
N HIS A 194 -7.70 9.40 -2.05
CA HIS A 194 -6.70 8.37 -1.80
C HIS A 194 -6.04 8.65 -0.46
N LEU A 195 -5.86 7.63 0.37
CA LEU A 195 -5.17 7.71 1.65
C LEU A 195 -3.87 6.93 1.60
N TYR A 196 -2.80 7.54 2.14
CA TYR A 196 -1.46 6.95 2.18
C TYR A 196 -0.87 7.02 3.59
N LEU A 197 -0.09 5.99 3.94
CA LEU A 197 0.76 5.93 5.12
C LEU A 197 2.22 5.79 4.66
N ASN A 198 3.06 6.79 4.92
CA ASN A 198 4.46 6.82 4.45
C ASN A 198 4.61 6.46 2.95
N GLY A 199 3.66 6.85 2.12
CA GLY A 199 3.60 6.56 0.69
C GLY A 199 2.94 5.23 0.30
N LEU A 200 2.72 4.30 1.23
CA LEU A 200 1.91 3.12 0.96
C LEU A 200 0.44 3.52 0.86
N LYS A 201 -0.20 3.25 -0.26
CA LYS A 201 -1.63 3.52 -0.44
C LYS A 201 -2.45 2.59 0.45
N LEU A 202 -3.29 3.15 1.32
CA LEU A 202 -4.19 2.37 2.18
C LEU A 202 -5.55 2.14 1.52
N GLY A 203 -5.92 2.95 0.52
CA GLY A 203 -7.16 2.74 -0.20
C GLY A 203 -7.81 4.02 -0.73
N ARG A 204 -9.08 3.86 -1.10
CA ARG A 204 -9.95 4.96 -1.54
C ARG A 204 -10.96 5.28 -0.45
N LEU A 205 -11.09 6.55 -0.12
CA LEU A 205 -12.09 7.05 0.81
C LEU A 205 -13.29 7.60 0.04
N TYR A 206 -14.46 7.12 0.43
CA TYR A 206 -15.75 7.59 -0.08
C TYR A 206 -16.60 8.22 1.03
N GLU A 207 -16.00 8.37 2.22
CA GLU A 207 -16.60 8.91 3.44
C GLU A 207 -15.57 9.76 4.19
N PRO A 208 -16.04 10.71 5.03
CA PRO A 208 -15.13 11.60 5.73
C PRO A 208 -14.40 10.98 6.93
N ALA A 209 -14.75 9.76 7.33
CA ALA A 209 -14.12 9.07 8.47
C ALA A 209 -13.41 7.80 8.01
N PHE A 210 -12.24 7.55 8.60
CA PHE A 210 -11.45 6.36 8.31
C PHE A 210 -10.62 5.96 9.52
N ASP A 211 -10.54 4.66 9.79
CA ASP A 211 -9.71 4.09 10.85
C ASP A 211 -8.54 3.34 10.23
N ILE A 212 -7.33 3.66 10.69
CA ILE A 212 -6.12 2.89 10.38
C ILE A 212 -5.89 1.93 11.54
N GLY A 213 -5.67 0.67 11.25
CA GLY A 213 -5.29 -0.34 12.23
C GLY A 213 -3.96 -0.04 12.91
N PRO A 214 -3.48 -0.94 13.78
CA PRO A 214 -2.23 -0.75 14.50
C PRO A 214 -1.06 -0.40 13.60
N VAL A 215 -0.23 0.54 14.04
CA VAL A 215 1.03 0.96 13.42
C VAL A 215 2.14 0.98 14.46
N PRO A 216 3.43 0.75 14.11
CA PRO A 216 4.51 0.78 15.08
C PRO A 216 4.71 2.18 15.67
N ALA A 217 5.36 2.27 16.82
CA ALA A 217 5.85 3.54 17.34
C ALA A 217 6.81 4.20 16.34
N GLY A 218 6.84 5.53 16.34
CA GLY A 218 7.68 6.30 15.45
C GLY A 218 6.95 7.45 14.76
N ARG A 219 7.65 8.07 13.82
CA ARG A 219 7.12 9.19 13.05
C ARG A 219 6.56 8.73 11.72
N HIS A 220 5.26 8.97 11.51
CA HIS A 220 4.54 8.62 10.30
C HIS A 220 3.98 9.85 9.61
N ILE A 221 3.88 9.78 8.29
CA ILE A 221 3.19 10.76 7.47
C ILE A 221 1.96 10.09 6.87
N LEU A 222 0.79 10.62 7.21
CA LEU A 222 -0.45 10.33 6.53
C LEU A 222 -0.71 11.41 5.48
N GLU A 223 -1.19 11.00 4.32
CA GLU A 223 -1.56 11.91 3.26
C GLU A 223 -2.92 11.51 2.70
N VAL A 224 -3.76 12.51 2.43
CA VAL A 224 -5.00 12.34 1.69
C VAL A 224 -4.98 13.24 0.46
N ALA A 225 -5.29 12.68 -0.72
CA ALA A 225 -5.34 13.40 -1.99
C ALA A 225 -6.70 13.22 -2.65
N LEU A 226 -7.31 14.31 -3.13
CA LEU A 226 -8.62 14.26 -3.79
C LEU A 226 -8.48 13.88 -5.27
N ASN A 227 -9.30 12.91 -5.68
CA ASN A 227 -9.34 12.40 -7.04
C ASN A 227 -10.76 12.46 -7.62
N THR A 228 -10.83 12.64 -8.93
CA THR A 228 -12.05 12.56 -9.71
C THR A 228 -12.56 11.11 -9.78
N ASN A 229 -13.79 10.91 -10.29
CA ASN A 229 -14.33 9.57 -10.50
C ASN A 229 -13.48 8.74 -11.49
N ASP A 230 -12.89 9.39 -12.48
CA ASP A 230 -11.98 8.78 -13.48
C ASP A 230 -10.50 8.77 -13.04
N HIS A 231 -10.25 8.91 -11.73
CA HIS A 231 -8.95 8.75 -11.06
C HIS A 231 -7.87 9.81 -11.35
N ARG A 232 -8.21 10.91 -11.99
CA ARG A 232 -7.29 12.04 -12.15
C ARG A 232 -7.22 12.87 -10.85
N PRO A 233 -6.05 13.41 -10.45
CA PRO A 233 -5.97 14.29 -9.29
C PRO A 233 -6.74 15.59 -9.53
N TYR A 234 -7.41 16.10 -8.50
CA TYR A 234 -7.85 17.50 -8.49
C TYR A 234 -6.64 18.40 -8.28
N LEU A 235 -6.59 19.51 -9.04
CA LEU A 235 -5.55 20.51 -8.91
C LEU A 235 -6.09 21.77 -8.24
N ASP A 236 -5.24 22.38 -7.43
CA ASP A 236 -5.48 23.69 -6.85
C ASP A 236 -5.23 24.84 -7.86
N SER A 237 -5.30 26.07 -7.39
CA SER A 237 -5.06 27.26 -8.21
C SER A 237 -3.60 27.42 -8.66
N ALA A 238 -2.66 26.72 -8.07
CA ALA A 238 -1.26 26.69 -8.43
C ALA A 238 -0.91 25.52 -9.37
N GLY A 239 -1.89 24.66 -9.70
CA GLY A 239 -1.67 23.46 -10.52
C GLY A 239 -1.09 22.29 -9.74
N LEU A 240 -1.14 22.33 -8.40
CA LEU A 240 -0.64 21.25 -7.54
C LEU A 240 -1.83 20.34 -7.13
N PRO A 241 -1.58 19.04 -6.88
CA PRO A 241 -2.60 18.15 -6.37
C PRO A 241 -3.24 18.66 -5.07
N VAL A 242 -4.57 18.62 -5.00
CA VAL A 242 -5.33 18.96 -3.78
C VAL A 242 -5.13 17.83 -2.77
N ALA A 243 -4.21 18.03 -1.86
CA ALA A 243 -3.83 17.06 -0.84
C ALA A 243 -3.63 17.73 0.53
N ALA A 244 -3.72 16.92 1.60
CA ALA A 244 -3.41 17.32 2.96
C ALA A 244 -2.56 16.23 3.63
N GLN A 245 -1.61 16.66 4.46
CA GLN A 245 -0.73 15.77 5.22
C GLN A 245 -0.90 15.96 6.72
N LEU A 246 -0.82 14.89 7.46
CA LEU A 246 -0.77 14.84 8.92
C LEU A 246 0.45 14.05 9.37
N THR A 247 1.30 14.67 10.17
CA THR A 247 2.42 13.96 10.81
C THR A 247 1.98 13.44 12.18
N LEU A 248 2.21 12.16 12.40
CA LEU A 248 1.99 11.47 13.67
C LEU A 248 3.35 11.12 14.28
N ASP A 249 3.51 11.42 15.58
CA ASP A 249 4.65 10.97 16.39
C ASP A 249 4.11 10.02 17.48
N LEU A 250 4.04 8.72 17.16
CA LEU A 250 3.47 7.69 18.03
C LEU A 250 4.52 7.21 19.04
N GLN A 251 4.11 7.12 20.31
CA GLN A 251 4.94 6.62 21.40
C GLN A 251 4.48 5.21 21.80
N ASP A 252 5.42 4.39 22.35
CA ASP A 252 5.13 3.07 22.93
C ASP A 252 4.27 3.19 24.21
#